data_e4409038710311645c076d581d4063a5
#
_entry.id   e4409038710311645c076d581d4063a5
#
_cell.length_a   1.000
_cell.length_b   1.000
_cell.length_c   1.000
_cell.angle_alpha   90.00
_cell.angle_beta   90.00
_cell.angle_gamma   90.00
#
_symmetry.space_group_name_H-M   'P 1'
#
loop_
_entity.id
_entity.type
_entity.pdbx_description
1 polymer ?
#
loop_
_entity_poly.entity_id
_entity_poly.type
_entity_poly.pdbx_seq_one_letter_code
_entity_poly.pdbx_strand_id
1 'polypeptide(L)'
;MNTNRRLFLLGAAAAAGVGYAGGFTRSSAWAAPAPAGRKLVMVAGKRVKVIDIHGHLVIPKSGELLAGSNVRGDYPMAQIMGPDRMARMDARGIDMQVLSINQFWWYGADRDLAAKIVRVHDEGVAEWCKTHSDRFVGLTSVALQHPDLAAEQLDYAVKTLGLRGASIGGNVKGEAPSSEKYDPFWRKAEELGVPVFMHPTNADYLAQDKIFDGRGDLGNIVGNPFETALFLTRLIFDGTFDRFPRLKVCGAHGGGYLPSYFGRTEVTCDVRANARCANKKRPNEYLKNNIMADSMVFSDEGLRHLVAEMGANQIVYGTDMPFNWPDTIDIIVNAGWLSNAQKEAILGGNLVSMLKITA
;
A
#
# COMPACT_ATOMS: atom_id res chain seq x y z
N MET A 1 34.91 -41.26 34.06
CA MET A 1 35.66 -40.96 35.28
C MET A 1 35.47 -39.50 35.65
N ASN A 2 34.92 -39.32 36.83
CA ASN A 2 34.85 -38.14 37.74
C ASN A 2 34.28 -36.81 37.16
N THR A 3 33.04 -36.51 37.47
CA THR A 3 32.43 -35.88 38.69
C THR A 3 33.19 -34.68 39.23
N ASN A 4 32.57 -33.50 39.23
CA ASN A 4 32.39 -32.73 40.44
C ASN A 4 31.27 -31.70 40.35
N ARG A 5 30.20 -31.95 41.10
CA ARG A 5 29.19 -31.03 41.58
C ARG A 5 29.83 -30.10 42.63
N ARG A 6 29.50 -28.81 42.61
CA ARG A 6 29.46 -27.99 43.83
C ARG A 6 28.21 -27.09 43.84
N LEU A 7 27.30 -27.47 44.72
CA LEU A 7 26.30 -26.56 45.29
C LEU A 7 27.02 -25.44 46.04
N PHE A 8 26.44 -24.22 46.02
CA PHE A 8 26.59 -23.27 47.13
C PHE A 8 25.25 -22.67 47.50
N LEU A 9 25.02 -22.68 48.79
CA LEU A 9 23.81 -22.35 49.52
C LEU A 9 23.64 -20.83 49.71
N LEU A 10 22.38 -20.40 49.66
CA LEU A 10 21.67 -19.39 50.48
C LEU A 10 22.48 -18.35 51.25
N GLY A 11 22.28 -17.09 50.90
CA GLY A 11 22.45 -15.93 51.74
C GLY A 11 21.32 -14.95 51.52
N ALA A 12 20.35 -14.91 52.43
CA ALA A 12 19.29 -13.92 52.48
C ALA A 12 19.86 -12.57 52.95
N ALA A 13 19.70 -11.54 52.15
CA ALA A 13 19.84 -10.15 52.59
C ALA A 13 18.63 -9.36 52.08
N ALA A 14 17.79 -8.93 52.98
CA ALA A 14 16.72 -7.99 52.76
C ALA A 14 17.29 -6.63 52.38
N ALA A 15 16.98 -6.12 51.22
CA ALA A 15 17.17 -4.73 50.84
C ALA A 15 15.87 -4.18 50.23
N ALA A 16 15.45 -3.08 50.81
CA ALA A 16 14.21 -2.36 50.58
C ALA A 16 13.88 -2.15 49.10
N GLY A 17 12.69 -2.56 48.70
CA GLY A 17 12.13 -2.33 47.40
C GLY A 17 11.79 -0.85 47.16
N VAL A 18 12.50 -0.22 46.28
CA VAL A 18 11.96 0.93 45.56
C VAL A 18 11.29 0.35 44.32
N GLY A 19 9.99 0.17 44.41
CA GLY A 19 9.16 -0.24 43.31
C GLY A 19 9.15 0.85 42.26
N TYR A 20 9.89 0.67 41.17
CA TYR A 20 9.62 1.34 39.90
C TYR A 20 8.42 0.64 39.28
N ALA A 21 7.22 1.05 39.71
CA ALA A 21 5.98 0.83 38.96
C ALA A 21 6.01 1.75 37.74
N GLY A 22 6.85 1.40 36.76
CA GLY A 22 6.72 1.90 35.38
C GLY A 22 5.48 1.29 34.76
N GLY A 23 4.32 1.79 35.17
CA GLY A 23 3.08 1.56 34.42
C GLY A 23 3.28 2.11 33.01
N PHE A 24 3.44 1.23 32.04
CA PHE A 24 3.12 1.56 30.67
C PHE A 24 1.62 1.91 30.65
N THR A 25 1.32 3.16 30.94
CA THR A 25 0.06 3.72 30.53
C THR A 25 0.09 3.63 29.02
N ARG A 26 -0.63 2.65 28.47
CA ARG A 26 -1.08 2.69 27.09
C ARG A 26 -1.80 4.03 26.95
N SER A 27 -1.07 5.04 26.50
CA SER A 27 -1.68 6.29 26.10
C SER A 27 -2.62 5.89 24.99
N SER A 28 -3.92 5.95 25.29
CA SER A 28 -4.99 5.93 24.31
C SER A 28 -4.89 7.21 23.46
N ALA A 29 -3.82 7.30 22.67
CA ALA A 29 -3.63 8.38 21.69
C ALA A 29 -4.68 8.38 20.56
N TRP A 30 -5.74 7.59 20.73
CA TRP A 30 -6.81 7.39 19.75
C TRP A 30 -8.00 8.34 19.93
N ALA A 31 -8.04 9.12 20.98
CA ALA A 31 -9.14 10.03 21.27
C ALA A 31 -8.65 11.46 21.49
N ALA A 32 -8.04 12.06 20.46
CA ALA A 32 -8.08 13.51 20.40
C ALA A 32 -9.51 13.93 19.97
N PRO A 33 -10.15 14.87 20.68
CA PRO A 33 -11.44 15.40 20.23
C PRO A 33 -11.29 15.91 18.81
N ALA A 34 -12.23 15.52 17.92
CA ALA A 34 -12.23 16.02 16.54
C ALA A 34 -12.23 17.56 16.58
N PRO A 35 -11.34 18.24 15.85
CA PRO A 35 -11.41 19.70 15.75
C PRO A 35 -12.77 20.09 15.21
N ALA A 36 -13.34 21.18 15.69
CA ALA A 36 -14.60 21.74 15.23
C ALA A 36 -14.43 22.24 13.77
N GLY A 37 -14.55 21.35 12.79
CA GLY A 37 -14.42 21.61 11.37
C GLY A 37 -13.25 20.90 10.68
N ARG A 38 -13.41 20.65 9.37
CA ARG A 38 -12.38 20.04 8.52
C ARG A 38 -11.23 21.02 8.29
N LYS A 39 -9.96 20.56 8.49
CA LYS A 39 -8.78 21.33 8.05
C LYS A 39 -8.85 21.52 6.52
N LEU A 40 -8.69 22.74 6.05
CA LEU A 40 -8.65 23.03 4.63
C LEU A 40 -7.18 23.15 4.17
N VAL A 41 -6.84 22.44 3.11
CA VAL A 41 -5.50 22.53 2.50
C VAL A 41 -5.52 23.59 1.42
N MET A 42 -4.59 24.53 1.51
CA MET A 42 -4.49 25.69 0.64
C MET A 42 -3.17 25.67 -0.14
N VAL A 43 -3.23 25.92 -1.45
CA VAL A 43 -2.05 26.17 -2.31
C VAL A 43 -2.23 27.52 -2.97
N ALA A 44 -1.30 28.44 -2.73
CA ALA A 44 -1.35 29.81 -3.25
C ALA A 44 -2.70 30.52 -2.99
N GLY A 45 -3.27 30.33 -1.80
CA GLY A 45 -4.55 30.96 -1.40
C GLY A 45 -5.81 30.31 -1.96
N LYS A 46 -5.69 29.22 -2.73
CA LYS A 46 -6.82 28.42 -3.25
C LYS A 46 -6.93 27.11 -2.49
N ARG A 47 -8.17 26.71 -2.17
CA ARG A 47 -8.43 25.40 -1.61
C ARG A 47 -8.11 24.31 -2.64
N VAL A 48 -7.39 23.28 -2.20
CA VAL A 48 -7.06 22.09 -2.99
C VAL A 48 -7.79 20.88 -2.42
N LYS A 49 -8.38 20.06 -3.30
CA LYS A 49 -8.97 18.77 -2.92
C LYS A 49 -7.84 17.77 -2.66
N VAL A 50 -7.80 17.21 -1.45
CA VAL A 50 -6.82 16.20 -1.05
C VAL A 50 -7.44 14.82 -1.14
N ILE A 51 -6.83 13.95 -1.93
CA ILE A 51 -7.25 12.56 -2.12
C ILE A 51 -6.10 11.65 -1.72
N ASP A 52 -6.36 10.75 -0.80
CA ASP A 52 -5.42 9.78 -0.26
C ASP A 52 -5.60 8.42 -0.95
N ILE A 53 -4.56 7.94 -1.66
CA ILE A 53 -4.59 6.61 -2.32
C ILE A 53 -4.43 5.46 -1.34
N HIS A 54 -3.86 5.70 -0.17
CA HIS A 54 -3.32 4.67 0.70
C HIS A 54 -4.09 4.60 2.02
N GLY A 55 -5.32 4.13 1.94
CA GLY A 55 -6.18 3.88 3.10
C GLY A 55 -6.62 2.42 3.18
N HIS A 56 -6.48 1.82 4.36
CA HIS A 56 -6.82 0.43 4.58
C HIS A 56 -8.13 0.23 5.32
N LEU A 57 -8.86 -0.82 4.92
CA LEU A 57 -10.04 -1.27 5.62
C LEU A 57 -10.09 -2.80 5.66
N VAL A 58 -10.91 -3.31 6.55
CA VAL A 58 -11.39 -4.69 6.54
C VAL A 58 -12.90 -4.72 6.67
N ILE A 59 -13.54 -5.68 6.02
CA ILE A 59 -14.96 -5.97 6.13
C ILE A 59 -15.12 -7.21 7.02
N PRO A 60 -15.57 -7.08 8.29
CA PRO A 60 -15.59 -8.19 9.25
C PRO A 60 -16.33 -9.43 8.74
N LYS A 61 -17.41 -9.24 8.00
CA LYS A 61 -18.22 -10.32 7.43
C LYS A 61 -17.43 -11.23 6.49
N SER A 62 -16.38 -10.74 5.82
CA SER A 62 -15.50 -11.56 4.99
C SER A 62 -14.64 -12.50 5.85
N GLY A 63 -14.32 -12.12 7.10
CA GLY A 63 -13.57 -12.94 8.06
C GLY A 63 -14.35 -14.14 8.55
N GLU A 64 -15.66 -14.06 8.62
CA GLU A 64 -16.52 -15.17 9.04
C GLU A 64 -16.39 -16.38 8.10
N LEU A 65 -16.08 -16.12 6.81
CA LEU A 65 -15.87 -17.16 5.80
C LEU A 65 -14.55 -17.92 5.99
N LEU A 66 -13.63 -17.40 6.79
CA LEU A 66 -12.35 -18.07 7.07
C LEU A 66 -12.44 -19.09 8.21
N ALA A 67 -13.56 -19.12 8.95
CA ALA A 67 -13.75 -20.07 10.04
C ALA A 67 -13.58 -21.52 9.57
N GLY A 68 -12.63 -22.24 10.19
CA GLY A 68 -12.30 -23.62 9.82
C GLY A 68 -11.39 -23.77 8.59
N SER A 69 -10.94 -22.67 7.97
CA SER A 69 -9.94 -22.69 6.90
C SER A 69 -8.52 -22.50 7.46
N ASN A 70 -7.51 -22.87 6.67
CA ASN A 70 -6.10 -22.59 6.96
C ASN A 70 -5.64 -21.23 6.39
N VAL A 71 -6.56 -20.42 5.91
CA VAL A 71 -6.25 -19.14 5.30
C VAL A 71 -6.13 -18.08 6.40
N ARG A 72 -5.00 -17.39 6.43
CA ARG A 72 -4.78 -16.29 7.38
C ARG A 72 -5.75 -15.13 7.09
N GLY A 73 -6.35 -14.61 8.11
CA GLY A 73 -7.28 -13.50 8.03
C GLY A 73 -7.47 -12.87 9.39
N ASP A 74 -6.42 -12.26 9.93
CA ASP A 74 -6.55 -11.41 11.13
C ASP A 74 -7.23 -10.10 10.71
N TYR A 75 -8.28 -9.73 11.41
CA TYR A 75 -9.03 -8.49 11.15
C TYR A 75 -8.72 -7.46 12.24
N PRO A 76 -7.68 -6.64 12.06
CA PRO A 76 -7.34 -5.63 13.05
C PRO A 76 -8.50 -4.65 13.24
N MET A 77 -8.97 -4.50 14.47
CA MET A 77 -10.07 -3.60 14.82
C MET A 77 -9.85 -2.17 14.30
N ALA A 78 -8.59 -1.72 14.26
CA ALA A 78 -8.23 -0.40 13.75
C ALA A 78 -8.55 -0.19 12.25
N GLN A 79 -8.66 -1.27 11.47
CA GLN A 79 -8.99 -1.21 10.06
C GLN A 79 -10.50 -1.31 9.78
N ILE A 80 -11.32 -1.63 10.78
CA ILE A 80 -12.77 -1.58 10.64
C ILE A 80 -13.20 -0.12 10.51
N MET A 81 -14.02 0.16 9.50
CA MET A 81 -14.48 1.52 9.22
C MET A 81 -15.48 1.99 10.27
N GLY A 82 -15.35 3.26 10.67
CA GLY A 82 -16.20 3.91 11.65
C GLY A 82 -16.05 5.42 11.63
N PRO A 83 -16.81 6.14 12.50
CA PRO A 83 -16.76 7.61 12.58
C PRO A 83 -15.36 8.17 12.81
N ASP A 84 -14.53 7.46 13.55
CA ASP A 84 -13.14 7.88 13.85
C ASP A 84 -12.28 8.04 12.59
N ARG A 85 -12.54 7.24 11.55
CA ARG A 85 -11.82 7.37 10.28
C ARG A 85 -12.09 8.73 9.64
N MET A 86 -13.33 9.15 9.56
CA MET A 86 -13.71 10.45 9.00
C MET A 86 -13.14 11.61 9.83
N ALA A 87 -13.21 11.51 11.16
CA ALA A 87 -12.65 12.52 12.05
C ALA A 87 -11.13 12.67 11.86
N ARG A 88 -10.40 11.57 11.69
CA ARG A 88 -8.95 11.59 11.39
C ARG A 88 -8.64 12.18 10.01
N MET A 89 -9.45 11.88 9.00
CA MET A 89 -9.34 12.50 7.69
C MET A 89 -9.56 14.01 7.76
N ASP A 90 -10.60 14.45 8.47
CA ASP A 90 -10.94 15.87 8.66
C ASP A 90 -9.83 16.62 9.39
N ALA A 91 -9.25 16.04 10.43
CA ALA A 91 -8.14 16.63 11.17
C ALA A 91 -6.88 16.81 10.31
N ARG A 92 -6.64 15.96 9.33
CA ARG A 92 -5.52 16.05 8.38
C ARG A 92 -5.83 16.87 7.14
N GLY A 93 -7.10 17.17 6.86
CA GLY A 93 -7.54 17.91 5.67
C GLY A 93 -7.70 17.00 4.44
N ILE A 94 -7.94 15.71 4.66
CA ILE A 94 -8.18 14.73 3.59
C ILE A 94 -9.65 14.77 3.20
N ASP A 95 -9.92 15.13 1.96
CA ASP A 95 -11.28 15.21 1.43
C ASP A 95 -11.83 13.82 1.08
N MET A 96 -11.02 12.99 0.47
CA MET A 96 -11.42 11.66 0.02
C MET A 96 -10.30 10.64 0.23
N GLN A 97 -10.65 9.40 0.55
CA GLN A 97 -9.70 8.31 0.71
C GLN A 97 -10.07 7.13 -0.19
N VAL A 98 -9.07 6.55 -0.83
CA VAL A 98 -9.19 5.30 -1.57
C VAL A 98 -8.99 4.15 -0.60
N LEU A 99 -9.91 3.22 -0.60
CA LEU A 99 -9.94 2.11 0.34
C LEU A 99 -9.46 0.82 -0.31
N SER A 100 -8.50 0.17 0.33
CA SER A 100 -7.95 -1.11 -0.07
C SER A 100 -7.74 -2.03 1.12
N ILE A 101 -7.70 -3.33 0.88
CA ILE A 101 -7.29 -4.28 1.91
C ILE A 101 -5.79 -4.13 2.19
N ASN A 102 -5.36 -4.54 3.39
CA ASN A 102 -3.96 -4.62 3.77
C ASN A 102 -3.62 -6.03 4.23
N GLN A 103 -2.57 -6.64 3.63
CA GLN A 103 -1.95 -7.91 3.98
C GLN A 103 -2.81 -9.19 3.81
N PHE A 104 -4.09 -9.08 3.46
CA PHE A 104 -5.01 -10.22 3.46
C PHE A 104 -5.69 -10.42 2.12
N TRP A 105 -4.90 -10.66 1.05
CA TRP A 105 -5.50 -11.00 -0.25
C TRP A 105 -5.96 -12.45 -0.33
N TRP A 106 -5.91 -13.19 0.77
CA TRP A 106 -6.35 -14.59 0.88
C TRP A 106 -5.75 -15.52 -0.18
N TYR A 107 -4.49 -15.27 -0.56
CA TYR A 107 -3.81 -16.06 -1.59
C TYR A 107 -3.59 -17.55 -1.24
N GLY A 108 -3.92 -17.95 -0.01
CA GLY A 108 -3.98 -19.34 0.42
C GLY A 108 -5.33 -20.02 0.15
N ALA A 109 -6.37 -19.27 -0.21
CA ALA A 109 -7.71 -19.82 -0.44
C ALA A 109 -7.78 -20.60 -1.76
N ASP A 110 -8.52 -21.71 -1.74
CA ASP A 110 -8.95 -22.36 -2.98
C ASP A 110 -9.91 -21.46 -3.78
N ARG A 111 -10.25 -21.88 -4.99
CA ARG A 111 -11.03 -21.08 -5.91
C ARG A 111 -12.41 -20.70 -5.37
N ASP A 112 -13.09 -21.66 -4.73
CA ASP A 112 -14.46 -21.46 -4.25
C ASP A 112 -14.51 -20.53 -3.04
N LEU A 113 -13.58 -20.70 -2.09
CA LEU A 113 -13.45 -19.80 -0.96
C LEU A 113 -13.02 -18.41 -1.42
N ALA A 114 -12.03 -18.33 -2.33
CA ALA A 114 -11.56 -17.07 -2.88
C ALA A 114 -12.67 -16.29 -3.62
N ALA A 115 -13.53 -16.99 -4.38
CA ALA A 115 -14.66 -16.39 -5.05
C ALA A 115 -15.66 -15.79 -4.05
N LYS A 116 -15.98 -16.52 -2.97
CA LYS A 116 -16.94 -16.10 -1.96
C LYS A 116 -16.41 -14.94 -1.11
N ILE A 117 -15.16 -15.04 -0.64
CA ILE A 117 -14.61 -14.05 0.30
C ILE A 117 -14.38 -12.70 -0.40
N VAL A 118 -13.84 -12.69 -1.62
CA VAL A 118 -13.66 -11.47 -2.40
C VAL A 118 -15.01 -10.83 -2.70
N ARG A 119 -16.02 -11.60 -3.06
CA ARG A 119 -17.39 -11.10 -3.30
C ARG A 119 -17.95 -10.38 -2.07
N VAL A 120 -17.92 -11.02 -0.91
CA VAL A 120 -18.44 -10.44 0.34
C VAL A 120 -17.66 -9.19 0.76
N HIS A 121 -16.33 -9.23 0.59
CA HIS A 121 -15.48 -8.09 0.90
C HIS A 121 -15.80 -6.89 -0.02
N ASP A 122 -15.79 -7.10 -1.33
CA ASP A 122 -15.96 -6.03 -2.32
C ASP A 122 -17.38 -5.42 -2.27
N GLU A 123 -18.41 -6.23 -2.03
CA GLU A 123 -19.78 -5.74 -1.79
C GLU A 123 -19.86 -4.86 -0.53
N GLY A 124 -19.16 -5.25 0.55
CA GLY A 124 -19.08 -4.43 1.76
C GLY A 124 -18.32 -3.11 1.54
N VAL A 125 -17.21 -3.13 0.77
CA VAL A 125 -16.48 -1.92 0.36
C VAL A 125 -17.37 -1.00 -0.47
N ALA A 126 -18.08 -1.55 -1.44
CA ALA A 126 -18.98 -0.79 -2.33
C ALA A 126 -20.13 -0.15 -1.56
N GLU A 127 -20.73 -0.87 -0.63
CA GLU A 127 -21.80 -0.35 0.25
C GLU A 127 -21.29 0.83 1.09
N TRP A 128 -20.10 0.69 1.70
CA TRP A 128 -19.48 1.78 2.46
C TRP A 128 -19.24 3.00 1.58
N CYS A 129 -18.63 2.81 0.41
CA CYS A 129 -18.35 3.89 -0.53
C CYS A 129 -19.63 4.56 -1.05
N LYS A 130 -20.69 3.80 -1.30
CA LYS A 130 -21.99 4.34 -1.72
C LYS A 130 -22.62 5.21 -0.64
N THR A 131 -22.55 4.78 0.61
CA THR A 131 -23.11 5.52 1.77
C THR A 131 -22.34 6.82 2.04
N HIS A 132 -21.05 6.88 1.68
CA HIS A 132 -20.16 8.01 1.93
C HIS A 132 -19.43 8.42 0.63
N SER A 133 -20.18 8.61 -0.44
CA SER A 133 -19.63 8.74 -1.80
C SER A 133 -18.82 10.02 -2.05
N ASP A 134 -18.97 11.02 -1.20
CA ASP A 134 -18.16 12.24 -1.18
C ASP A 134 -16.83 12.08 -0.44
N ARG A 135 -16.64 10.98 0.27
CA ARG A 135 -15.48 10.73 1.14
C ARG A 135 -14.64 9.51 0.74
N PHE A 136 -15.22 8.52 0.08
CA PHE A 136 -14.52 7.27 -0.19
C PHE A 136 -14.78 6.76 -1.60
N VAL A 137 -13.73 6.14 -2.14
CA VAL A 137 -13.79 5.24 -3.29
C VAL A 137 -13.07 3.94 -2.93
N GLY A 138 -13.43 2.81 -3.54
CA GLY A 138 -12.88 1.51 -3.19
C GLY A 138 -12.12 0.85 -4.35
N LEU A 139 -11.17 -0.01 -3.98
CA LEU A 139 -10.48 -0.94 -4.86
C LEU A 139 -10.91 -2.37 -4.52
N THR A 140 -11.02 -3.24 -5.52
CA THR A 140 -11.28 -4.68 -5.31
C THR A 140 -10.02 -5.40 -4.81
N SER A 141 -10.22 -6.47 -4.05
CA SER A 141 -9.15 -7.32 -3.49
C SER A 141 -9.13 -8.67 -4.20
N VAL A 142 -8.78 -8.67 -5.48
CA VAL A 142 -8.87 -9.84 -6.37
C VAL A 142 -8.06 -11.05 -5.88
N ALA A 143 -8.58 -12.25 -6.14
CA ALA A 143 -7.92 -13.53 -5.87
C ALA A 143 -6.86 -13.83 -6.94
N LEU A 144 -5.72 -13.13 -6.89
CA LEU A 144 -4.70 -13.17 -7.94
C LEU A 144 -4.06 -14.56 -8.13
N GLN A 145 -4.09 -15.46 -7.13
CA GLN A 145 -3.66 -16.84 -7.26
C GLN A 145 -4.48 -17.65 -8.30
N HIS A 146 -5.65 -17.14 -8.68
CA HIS A 146 -6.52 -17.64 -9.76
C HIS A 146 -6.74 -16.51 -10.79
N PRO A 147 -5.80 -16.29 -11.73
CA PRO A 147 -5.77 -15.08 -12.56
C PRO A 147 -7.00 -14.87 -13.46
N ASP A 148 -7.64 -15.94 -13.92
CA ASP A 148 -8.91 -15.88 -14.65
C ASP A 148 -10.06 -15.40 -13.75
N LEU A 149 -10.17 -15.94 -12.53
CA LEU A 149 -11.13 -15.49 -11.53
C LEU A 149 -10.85 -14.04 -11.11
N ALA A 150 -9.58 -13.66 -10.95
CA ALA A 150 -9.20 -12.28 -10.64
C ALA A 150 -9.64 -11.28 -11.73
N ALA A 151 -9.57 -11.67 -12.99
CA ALA A 151 -10.08 -10.88 -14.11
C ALA A 151 -11.61 -10.73 -14.07
N GLU A 152 -12.34 -11.81 -13.76
CA GLU A 152 -13.80 -11.79 -13.59
C GLU A 152 -14.21 -10.93 -12.39
N GLN A 153 -13.51 -11.03 -11.27
CA GLN A 153 -13.74 -10.23 -10.07
C GLN A 153 -13.51 -8.75 -10.33
N LEU A 154 -12.44 -8.39 -11.04
CA LEU A 154 -12.16 -7.01 -11.41
C LEU A 154 -13.25 -6.44 -12.34
N ASP A 155 -13.69 -7.21 -13.33
CA ASP A 155 -14.76 -6.81 -14.25
C ASP A 155 -16.07 -6.52 -13.48
N TYR A 156 -16.46 -7.44 -12.60
CA TYR A 156 -17.64 -7.29 -11.75
C TYR A 156 -17.52 -6.08 -10.80
N ALA A 157 -16.38 -5.96 -10.11
CA ALA A 157 -16.14 -4.88 -9.17
C ALA A 157 -16.26 -3.50 -9.82
N VAL A 158 -15.70 -3.34 -11.02
CA VAL A 158 -15.72 -2.06 -11.73
C VAL A 158 -17.10 -1.78 -12.35
N LYS A 159 -17.68 -2.74 -13.06
CA LYS A 159 -18.91 -2.50 -13.83
C LYS A 159 -20.18 -2.55 -12.96
N THR A 160 -20.20 -3.41 -11.94
CA THR A 160 -21.40 -3.64 -11.13
C THR A 160 -21.34 -2.91 -9.79
N LEU A 161 -20.19 -2.99 -9.10
CA LEU A 161 -20.04 -2.39 -7.77
C LEU A 161 -19.55 -0.93 -7.81
N GLY A 162 -19.03 -0.45 -8.94
CA GLY A 162 -18.51 0.91 -9.09
C GLY A 162 -17.15 1.14 -8.41
N LEU A 163 -16.41 0.07 -8.08
CA LEU A 163 -15.05 0.18 -7.58
C LEU A 163 -14.12 0.71 -8.68
N ARG A 164 -13.03 1.37 -8.31
CA ARG A 164 -12.23 2.19 -9.24
C ARG A 164 -10.89 1.56 -9.65
N GLY A 165 -10.67 0.31 -9.34
CA GLY A 165 -9.44 -0.42 -9.65
C GLY A 165 -9.26 -1.63 -8.75
N ALA A 166 -8.06 -2.18 -8.74
CA ALA A 166 -7.70 -3.31 -7.89
C ALA A 166 -6.57 -2.96 -6.92
N SER A 167 -6.54 -3.66 -5.78
CA SER A 167 -5.41 -3.72 -4.88
C SER A 167 -4.86 -5.14 -4.87
N ILE A 168 -3.53 -5.29 -4.98
CA ILE A 168 -2.85 -6.58 -4.97
C ILE A 168 -1.61 -6.56 -4.08
N GLY A 169 -1.18 -7.74 -3.63
CA GLY A 169 0.12 -7.94 -2.99
C GLY A 169 1.28 -7.89 -3.99
N GLY A 170 2.50 -7.68 -3.51
CA GLY A 170 3.70 -7.64 -4.34
C GLY A 170 4.16 -9.00 -4.85
N ASN A 171 3.64 -10.07 -4.26
CA ASN A 171 3.85 -11.45 -4.70
C ASN A 171 2.64 -12.31 -4.39
N VAL A 172 2.50 -13.44 -5.07
CA VAL A 172 1.48 -14.44 -4.80
C VAL A 172 2.19 -15.68 -4.24
N LYS A 173 2.40 -15.71 -2.92
CA LYS A 173 3.14 -16.78 -2.24
C LYS A 173 4.54 -17.02 -2.84
N GLY A 174 5.26 -15.93 -3.10
CA GLY A 174 6.60 -15.94 -3.71
C GLY A 174 6.62 -15.87 -5.23
N GLU A 175 5.52 -16.17 -5.93
CA GLU A 175 5.43 -15.98 -7.37
C GLU A 175 5.34 -14.51 -7.75
N ALA A 176 6.03 -14.14 -8.83
CA ALA A 176 6.00 -12.78 -9.34
C ALA A 176 4.74 -12.52 -10.18
N PRO A 177 3.94 -11.50 -9.88
CA PRO A 177 2.79 -11.12 -10.70
C PRO A 177 3.12 -10.65 -12.12
N SER A 178 4.40 -10.43 -12.43
CA SER A 178 4.90 -10.16 -13.79
C SER A 178 4.90 -11.36 -14.73
N SER A 179 4.79 -12.58 -14.20
CA SER A 179 4.69 -13.80 -15.00
C SER A 179 3.47 -13.78 -15.90
N GLU A 180 3.60 -14.30 -17.13
CA GLU A 180 2.51 -14.39 -18.13
C GLU A 180 1.28 -15.16 -17.62
N LYS A 181 1.44 -16.00 -16.60
CA LYS A 181 0.33 -16.63 -15.87
C LYS A 181 -0.73 -15.61 -15.41
N TYR A 182 -0.30 -14.40 -15.06
CA TYR A 182 -1.17 -13.34 -14.55
C TYR A 182 -1.70 -12.40 -15.65
N ASP A 183 -1.37 -12.63 -16.92
CA ASP A 183 -1.80 -11.81 -18.04
C ASP A 183 -3.33 -11.65 -18.17
N PRO A 184 -4.18 -12.64 -17.83
CA PRO A 184 -5.63 -12.43 -17.83
C PRO A 184 -6.07 -11.27 -16.94
N PHE A 185 -5.49 -11.13 -15.74
CA PHE A 185 -5.77 -10.03 -14.83
C PHE A 185 -5.25 -8.68 -15.38
N TRP A 186 -3.99 -8.63 -15.85
CA TRP A 186 -3.38 -7.42 -16.38
C TRP A 186 -4.12 -6.90 -17.61
N ARG A 187 -4.51 -7.80 -18.51
CA ARG A 187 -5.32 -7.48 -19.68
C ARG A 187 -6.66 -6.87 -19.28
N LYS A 188 -7.33 -7.43 -18.29
CA LYS A 188 -8.60 -6.90 -17.79
C LYS A 188 -8.44 -5.52 -17.16
N ALA A 189 -7.39 -5.28 -16.39
CA ALA A 189 -7.12 -3.96 -15.83
C ALA A 189 -6.88 -2.90 -16.93
N GLU A 190 -6.12 -3.26 -17.96
CA GLU A 190 -5.89 -2.39 -19.11
C GLU A 190 -7.16 -2.15 -19.94
N GLU A 191 -7.97 -3.16 -20.21
CA GLU A 191 -9.24 -3.06 -20.92
C GLU A 191 -10.21 -2.11 -20.24
N LEU A 192 -10.35 -2.22 -18.93
CA LEU A 192 -11.20 -1.34 -18.12
C LEU A 192 -10.60 0.05 -17.92
N GLY A 193 -9.31 0.21 -18.19
CA GLY A 193 -8.58 1.46 -17.99
C GLY A 193 -8.60 1.91 -16.55
N VAL A 194 -8.39 0.95 -15.63
CA VAL A 194 -8.36 1.18 -14.18
C VAL A 194 -6.96 0.90 -13.61
N PRO A 195 -6.54 1.62 -12.56
CA PRO A 195 -5.24 1.39 -11.93
C PRO A 195 -5.23 0.15 -11.05
N VAL A 196 -4.02 -0.36 -10.82
CA VAL A 196 -3.74 -1.37 -9.82
C VAL A 196 -2.83 -0.77 -8.75
N PHE A 197 -3.30 -0.74 -7.51
CA PHE A 197 -2.52 -0.35 -6.35
C PHE A 197 -1.84 -1.58 -5.76
N MET A 198 -0.53 -1.55 -5.67
CA MET A 198 0.25 -2.61 -5.05
C MET A 198 0.65 -2.21 -3.64
N HIS A 199 0.30 -3.05 -2.67
CA HIS A 199 0.75 -2.93 -1.30
C HIS A 199 1.53 -4.20 -0.88
N PRO A 200 2.67 -4.09 -0.19
CA PRO A 200 3.47 -5.26 0.19
C PRO A 200 2.76 -6.18 1.18
N THR A 201 3.15 -7.46 1.15
CA THR A 201 2.63 -8.54 2.00
C THR A 201 3.58 -8.94 3.13
N ASN A 202 4.58 -8.15 3.48
CA ASN A 202 5.72 -8.33 4.40
C ASN A 202 6.96 -9.02 3.84
N ALA A 203 7.03 -9.30 2.55
CA ALA A 203 8.17 -9.98 1.91
C ALA A 203 8.50 -11.37 2.50
N ASP A 204 7.64 -11.97 3.31
CA ASP A 204 7.87 -13.27 3.99
C ASP A 204 8.18 -14.40 3.02
N TYR A 205 7.60 -14.36 1.81
CA TYR A 205 7.87 -15.35 0.75
C TYR A 205 9.07 -15.01 -0.13
N LEU A 206 9.68 -13.84 0.05
CA LEU A 206 10.75 -13.32 -0.84
C LEU A 206 12.12 -13.36 -0.18
N ALA A 207 12.18 -13.50 1.13
CA ALA A 207 13.38 -13.50 1.93
C ALA A 207 13.48 -14.76 2.77
N GLN A 208 14.69 -15.09 3.23
CA GLN A 208 14.90 -16.18 4.18
C GLN A 208 14.25 -15.84 5.53
N ASP A 209 13.79 -16.88 6.22
CA ASP A 209 13.25 -16.77 7.57
C ASP A 209 14.11 -15.89 8.46
N LYS A 210 13.48 -14.99 9.19
CA LYS A 210 14.09 -14.12 10.20
C LYS A 210 15.09 -13.08 9.68
N ILE A 211 15.25 -12.88 8.36
CA ILE A 211 16.17 -11.85 7.85
C ILE A 211 15.77 -10.44 8.30
N PHE A 212 14.49 -10.24 8.57
CA PHE A 212 13.94 -8.97 9.05
C PHE A 212 13.69 -8.96 10.56
N ASP A 213 14.08 -10.00 11.29
CA ASP A 213 14.03 -9.99 12.76
C ASP A 213 15.00 -8.97 13.31
N GLY A 214 14.65 -8.36 14.45
CA GLY A 214 15.54 -7.43 15.13
C GLY A 214 14.83 -6.17 15.62
N ARG A 215 15.63 -5.13 15.86
CA ARG A 215 15.11 -3.84 16.35
C ARG A 215 14.77 -2.92 15.17
N GLY A 216 13.80 -2.03 15.38
CA GLY A 216 13.48 -0.98 14.40
C GLY A 216 12.41 -1.37 13.40
N ASP A 217 11.67 -2.48 13.63
CA ASP A 217 10.60 -2.94 12.72
C ASP A 217 11.09 -3.15 11.27
N LEU A 218 12.17 -3.95 11.13
CA LEU A 218 12.85 -4.16 9.84
C LEU A 218 11.91 -4.74 8.77
N GLY A 219 10.94 -5.56 9.15
CA GLY A 219 9.92 -6.07 8.22
C GLY A 219 9.16 -4.94 7.54
N ASN A 220 8.83 -3.90 8.29
CA ASN A 220 8.14 -2.73 7.77
C ASN A 220 9.09 -1.79 7.00
N ILE A 221 10.17 -1.32 7.65
CA ILE A 221 11.01 -0.24 7.05
C ILE A 221 11.97 -0.73 5.95
N VAL A 222 12.25 -2.03 5.88
CA VAL A 222 13.11 -2.63 4.86
C VAL A 222 12.35 -3.63 3.99
N GLY A 223 11.63 -4.57 4.61
CA GLY A 223 10.93 -5.64 3.91
C GLY A 223 9.83 -5.13 2.98
N ASN A 224 8.97 -4.26 3.44
CA ASN A 224 7.89 -3.69 2.62
C ASN A 224 8.41 -2.89 1.42
N PRO A 225 9.34 -1.92 1.57
CA PRO A 225 9.92 -1.24 0.41
C PRO A 225 10.71 -2.15 -0.52
N PHE A 226 11.36 -3.19 0.00
CA PHE A 226 12.03 -4.21 -0.81
C PHE A 226 11.05 -4.97 -1.70
N GLU A 227 9.94 -5.45 -1.15
CA GLU A 227 8.89 -6.14 -1.92
C GLU A 227 8.33 -5.24 -3.00
N THR A 228 8.02 -3.97 -2.67
CA THR A 228 7.50 -2.99 -3.63
C THR A 228 8.50 -2.75 -4.78
N ALA A 229 9.77 -2.53 -4.45
CA ALA A 229 10.82 -2.32 -5.46
C ALA A 229 10.99 -3.55 -6.37
N LEU A 230 11.03 -4.75 -5.80
CA LEU A 230 11.16 -5.99 -6.56
C LEU A 230 9.98 -6.21 -7.50
N PHE A 231 8.75 -5.99 -7.03
CA PHE A 231 7.54 -6.11 -7.83
C PHE A 231 7.56 -5.15 -9.03
N LEU A 232 7.80 -3.87 -8.81
CA LEU A 232 7.81 -2.86 -9.87
C LEU A 232 8.94 -3.11 -10.87
N THR A 233 10.12 -3.50 -10.39
CA THR A 233 11.28 -3.83 -11.23
C THR A 233 10.99 -5.03 -12.13
N ARG A 234 10.32 -6.07 -11.61
CA ARG A 234 9.91 -7.23 -12.39
C ARG A 234 8.89 -6.88 -13.46
N LEU A 235 7.90 -6.03 -13.16
CA LEU A 235 6.95 -5.58 -14.21
C LEU A 235 7.67 -4.90 -15.38
N ILE A 236 8.77 -4.17 -15.12
CA ILE A 236 9.61 -3.59 -16.18
C ILE A 236 10.34 -4.69 -16.94
N PHE A 237 11.22 -5.44 -16.25
CA PHE A 237 12.17 -6.33 -16.92
C PHE A 237 11.55 -7.60 -17.51
N ASP A 238 10.40 -8.06 -16.98
CA ASP A 238 9.65 -9.18 -17.53
C ASP A 238 8.69 -8.74 -18.66
N GLY A 239 8.73 -7.46 -19.05
CA GLY A 239 8.01 -6.91 -20.19
C GLY A 239 6.49 -6.81 -20.01
N THR A 240 5.99 -6.76 -18.77
CA THR A 240 4.56 -6.64 -18.50
C THR A 240 3.98 -5.37 -19.11
N PHE A 241 4.68 -4.23 -19.00
CA PHE A 241 4.24 -2.97 -19.58
C PHE A 241 4.35 -2.93 -21.13
N ASP A 242 5.10 -3.84 -21.74
CA ASP A 242 5.09 -3.99 -23.19
C ASP A 242 3.91 -4.81 -23.67
N ARG A 243 3.49 -5.81 -22.90
CA ARG A 243 2.28 -6.59 -23.16
C ARG A 243 1.01 -5.76 -22.91
N PHE A 244 1.07 -4.84 -21.93
CA PHE A 244 -0.04 -3.98 -21.50
C PHE A 244 0.41 -2.50 -21.41
N PRO A 245 0.58 -1.81 -22.55
CA PRO A 245 1.23 -0.49 -22.58
C PRO A 245 0.41 0.65 -21.94
N ARG A 246 -0.90 0.48 -21.77
CA ARG A 246 -1.75 1.48 -21.09
C ARG A 246 -1.96 1.18 -19.60
N LEU A 247 -1.44 0.06 -19.11
CA LEU A 247 -1.56 -0.31 -17.71
C LEU A 247 -0.96 0.76 -16.79
N LYS A 248 -1.66 1.07 -15.70
CA LYS A 248 -1.20 1.96 -14.63
C LYS A 248 -1.09 1.19 -13.33
N VAL A 249 0.08 1.25 -12.71
CA VAL A 249 0.37 0.60 -11.43
C VAL A 249 0.88 1.65 -10.45
N CYS A 250 0.29 1.69 -9.26
CA CYS A 250 0.76 2.55 -8.18
C CYS A 250 1.42 1.69 -7.09
N GLY A 251 2.69 1.94 -6.81
CA GLY A 251 3.42 1.29 -5.73
C GLY A 251 3.30 2.06 -4.43
N ALA A 252 3.06 1.37 -3.32
CA ALA A 252 3.05 1.94 -1.99
C ALA A 252 4.43 2.41 -1.53
N HIS A 253 4.47 3.25 -0.49
CA HIS A 253 5.68 3.69 0.21
C HIS A 253 6.73 4.33 -0.71
N GLY A 254 6.31 5.32 -1.52
CA GLY A 254 7.18 6.00 -2.46
C GLY A 254 7.71 5.12 -3.60
N GLY A 255 7.03 4.01 -3.91
CA GLY A 255 7.51 3.02 -4.88
C GLY A 255 8.67 2.16 -4.35
N GLY A 256 8.83 2.08 -3.03
CA GLY A 256 9.90 1.35 -2.35
C GLY A 256 11.27 1.94 -2.66
N TYR A 257 12.25 1.07 -2.96
CA TYR A 257 13.61 1.51 -3.32
C TYR A 257 13.78 1.76 -4.83
N LEU A 258 12.77 1.51 -5.66
CA LEU A 258 12.92 1.63 -7.11
C LEU A 258 13.34 3.04 -7.55
N PRO A 259 12.63 4.13 -7.16
CA PRO A 259 13.05 5.47 -7.55
C PRO A 259 14.38 5.87 -6.93
N SER A 260 14.62 5.48 -5.68
CA SER A 260 15.85 5.87 -4.95
C SER A 260 17.13 5.29 -5.55
N TYR A 261 17.05 4.19 -6.30
CA TYR A 261 18.22 3.52 -6.89
C TYR A 261 18.06 3.32 -8.40
N PHE A 262 17.25 4.17 -9.03
CA PHE A 262 16.76 3.99 -10.39
C PHE A 262 17.87 4.02 -11.44
N GLY A 263 18.90 4.85 -11.27
CA GLY A 263 20.03 4.94 -12.23
C GLY A 263 20.70 3.59 -12.52
N ARG A 264 20.76 2.68 -11.53
CA ARG A 264 21.28 1.33 -11.75
C ARG A 264 20.30 0.46 -12.55
N THR A 265 19.03 0.59 -12.29
CA THR A 265 17.96 -0.08 -13.04
C THR A 265 17.99 0.35 -14.51
N GLU A 266 18.14 1.65 -14.76
CA GLU A 266 18.14 2.24 -16.10
C GLU A 266 19.23 1.69 -17.02
N VAL A 267 20.43 1.45 -16.50
CA VAL A 267 21.60 1.02 -17.32
C VAL A 267 21.82 -0.49 -17.35
N THR A 268 21.08 -1.25 -16.54
CA THR A 268 21.36 -2.69 -16.32
C THR A 268 21.36 -3.48 -17.63
N CYS A 269 20.39 -3.28 -18.51
CA CYS A 269 20.28 -4.03 -19.76
C CYS A 269 21.40 -3.70 -20.77
N ASP A 270 21.97 -2.51 -20.69
CA ASP A 270 23.05 -2.08 -21.56
C ASP A 270 24.42 -2.71 -21.18
N VAL A 271 24.61 -2.93 -19.88
CA VAL A 271 25.94 -3.31 -19.34
C VAL A 271 26.01 -4.75 -18.82
N ARG A 272 24.90 -5.46 -18.73
CA ARG A 272 24.81 -6.82 -18.16
C ARG A 272 24.18 -7.78 -19.17
N ALA A 273 24.98 -8.39 -20.01
CA ALA A 273 24.52 -9.33 -21.04
C ALA A 273 23.68 -10.49 -20.47
N ASN A 274 23.91 -10.87 -19.21
CA ASN A 274 23.14 -11.92 -18.52
C ASN A 274 21.87 -11.43 -17.81
N ALA A 275 21.51 -10.15 -17.92
CA ALA A 275 20.31 -9.61 -17.29
C ALA A 275 19.00 -10.15 -17.88
N ARG A 276 19.05 -10.66 -19.13
CA ARG A 276 17.90 -11.28 -19.84
C ARG A 276 16.66 -10.40 -19.84
N CYS A 277 16.83 -9.10 -20.02
CA CYS A 277 15.76 -8.13 -20.05
C CYS A 277 14.77 -8.42 -21.19
N ALA A 278 13.49 -8.51 -20.89
CA ALA A 278 12.43 -8.66 -21.89
C ALA A 278 11.76 -7.34 -22.29
N ASN A 279 12.05 -6.25 -21.56
CA ASN A 279 11.51 -4.92 -21.84
C ASN A 279 12.04 -4.39 -23.19
N LYS A 280 11.14 -3.75 -23.96
CA LYS A 280 11.43 -3.18 -25.28
C LYS A 280 11.85 -1.70 -25.24
N LYS A 281 11.49 -1.01 -24.18
CA LYS A 281 11.80 0.41 -23.96
C LYS A 281 12.77 0.55 -22.80
N ARG A 282 13.34 1.73 -22.66
CA ARG A 282 14.18 2.05 -21.49
C ARG A 282 13.35 2.04 -20.22
N PRO A 283 13.89 1.54 -19.10
CA PRO A 283 13.18 1.51 -17.82
C PRO A 283 12.53 2.82 -17.40
N ASN A 284 13.19 3.94 -17.71
CA ASN A 284 12.69 5.28 -17.38
C ASN A 284 11.39 5.64 -18.11
N GLU A 285 11.14 5.09 -19.30
CA GLU A 285 9.89 5.33 -20.02
C GLU A 285 8.69 4.70 -19.29
N TYR A 286 8.87 3.51 -18.70
CA TYR A 286 7.82 2.88 -17.89
C TYR A 286 7.64 3.59 -16.56
N LEU A 287 8.75 4.02 -15.93
CA LEU A 287 8.70 4.78 -14.68
C LEU A 287 7.87 6.06 -14.83
N LYS A 288 8.03 6.77 -15.93
CA LYS A 288 7.36 8.05 -16.21
C LYS A 288 5.96 7.91 -16.82
N ASN A 289 5.58 6.73 -17.30
CA ASN A 289 4.31 6.56 -18.02
C ASN A 289 3.38 5.53 -17.37
N ASN A 290 3.90 4.46 -16.79
CA ASN A 290 3.11 3.33 -16.30
C ASN A 290 3.07 3.24 -14.78
N ILE A 291 4.15 3.68 -14.12
CA ILE A 291 4.33 3.53 -12.67
C ILE A 291 4.02 4.85 -11.98
N MET A 292 3.21 4.77 -10.94
CA MET A 292 2.96 5.83 -9.98
C MET A 292 3.45 5.39 -8.60
N ALA A 293 3.65 6.35 -7.69
CA ALA A 293 3.99 6.08 -6.31
C ALA A 293 3.26 7.04 -5.38
N ASP A 294 2.97 6.58 -4.17
CA ASP A 294 2.48 7.49 -3.14
C ASP A 294 3.59 8.39 -2.58
N SER A 295 3.20 9.43 -1.85
CA SER A 295 4.11 10.45 -1.32
C SER A 295 4.73 10.10 0.04
N MET A 296 4.72 8.83 0.44
CA MET A 296 5.15 8.40 1.79
C MET A 296 6.67 8.30 1.91
N VAL A 297 7.36 9.41 1.76
CA VAL A 297 8.84 9.52 1.86
C VAL A 297 9.33 10.39 3.03
N PHE A 298 8.42 11.02 3.76
CA PHE A 298 8.58 11.73 5.04
C PHE A 298 9.69 12.78 5.14
N SER A 299 10.24 13.26 4.01
CA SER A 299 11.21 14.33 3.96
C SER A 299 11.11 15.14 2.66
N ASP A 300 11.52 16.43 2.70
CA ASP A 300 11.55 17.29 1.51
C ASP A 300 12.50 16.74 0.45
N GLU A 301 13.68 16.27 0.84
CA GLU A 301 14.65 15.68 -0.09
C GLU A 301 14.15 14.35 -0.68
N GLY A 302 13.48 13.52 0.11
CA GLY A 302 12.83 12.30 -0.41
C GLY A 302 11.78 12.63 -1.46
N LEU A 303 10.93 13.61 -1.20
CA LEU A 303 9.91 14.04 -2.17
C LEU A 303 10.56 14.68 -3.41
N ARG A 304 11.61 15.49 -3.25
CA ARG A 304 12.34 16.10 -4.35
C ARG A 304 12.95 15.05 -5.27
N HIS A 305 13.59 14.05 -4.69
CA HIS A 305 14.17 12.94 -5.45
C HIS A 305 13.09 12.14 -6.19
N LEU A 306 12.01 11.79 -5.50
CA LEU A 306 10.89 11.06 -6.08
C LEU A 306 10.29 11.78 -7.30
N VAL A 307 10.07 13.11 -7.18
CA VAL A 307 9.56 13.94 -8.29
C VAL A 307 10.59 14.08 -9.41
N ALA A 308 11.88 14.18 -9.10
CA ALA A 308 12.93 14.27 -10.11
C ALA A 308 13.01 13.01 -10.97
N GLU A 309 12.91 11.83 -10.36
CA GLU A 309 12.97 10.55 -11.06
C GLU A 309 11.68 10.22 -11.84
N MET A 310 10.53 10.40 -11.21
CA MET A 310 9.24 9.95 -11.75
C MET A 310 8.46 11.06 -12.48
N GLY A 311 8.63 12.30 -12.06
CA GLY A 311 7.77 13.43 -12.45
C GLY A 311 6.56 13.60 -11.52
N ALA A 312 6.15 14.85 -11.27
CA ALA A 312 5.06 15.17 -10.35
C ALA A 312 3.71 14.55 -10.74
N ASN A 313 3.51 14.25 -12.02
CA ASN A 313 2.30 13.61 -12.55
C ASN A 313 2.22 12.10 -12.24
N GLN A 314 3.28 11.49 -11.72
CA GLN A 314 3.31 10.09 -11.29
C GLN A 314 3.30 9.96 -9.75
N ILE A 315 3.25 11.07 -9.02
CA ILE A 315 3.21 11.04 -7.56
C ILE A 315 1.78 11.34 -7.11
N VAL A 316 1.29 10.58 -6.14
CA VAL A 316 -0.04 10.73 -5.53
C VAL A 316 0.10 10.80 -4.01
N TYR A 317 -0.79 11.55 -3.35
CA TYR A 317 -0.77 11.62 -1.91
C TYR A 317 -1.21 10.29 -1.28
N GLY A 318 -0.55 9.87 -0.20
CA GLY A 318 -0.85 8.66 0.55
C GLY A 318 -0.51 8.76 2.02
N THR A 319 -1.25 8.03 2.90
CA THR A 319 -1.10 8.11 4.36
C THR A 319 -0.85 6.79 5.06
N ASP A 320 -1.15 5.66 4.45
CA ASP A 320 -1.15 4.34 5.08
C ASP A 320 -2.09 4.27 6.30
N MET A 321 -3.18 5.06 6.26
CA MET A 321 -4.17 5.07 7.35
C MET A 321 -4.88 3.71 7.44
N PRO A 322 -5.05 3.11 8.64
CA PRO A 322 -5.09 3.75 9.95
C PRO A 322 -3.76 3.79 10.72
N PHE A 323 -2.66 3.42 10.15
CA PHE A 323 -1.37 3.50 10.82
C PHE A 323 -0.98 4.95 11.13
N ASN A 324 -0.14 5.16 12.16
CA ASN A 324 0.15 6.50 12.69
C ASN A 324 1.41 7.13 12.07
N TRP A 325 1.58 6.96 10.76
CA TRP A 325 2.63 7.67 10.05
C TRP A 325 2.40 9.19 10.05
N PRO A 326 3.47 10.00 10.04
CA PRO A 326 3.36 11.45 9.89
C PRO A 326 2.63 11.83 8.60
N ASP A 327 1.93 12.97 8.64
CA ASP A 327 1.31 13.53 7.45
C ASP A 327 2.36 14.20 6.54
N THR A 328 2.24 13.99 5.24
CA THR A 328 3.14 14.58 4.23
C THR A 328 2.54 15.79 3.50
N ILE A 329 1.31 16.22 3.81
CA ILE A 329 0.66 17.38 3.18
C ILE A 329 1.53 18.63 3.32
N ASP A 330 2.01 18.92 4.54
CA ASP A 330 2.79 20.11 4.79
C ASP A 330 4.16 20.08 4.07
N ILE A 331 4.74 18.91 3.85
CA ILE A 331 5.96 18.74 3.02
C ILE A 331 5.64 19.15 1.57
N ILE A 332 4.52 18.69 1.01
CA ILE A 332 4.11 19.02 -0.36
C ILE A 332 3.77 20.51 -0.49
N VAL A 333 2.96 21.06 0.42
CA VAL A 333 2.50 22.44 0.37
C VAL A 333 3.68 23.41 0.51
N ASN A 334 4.62 23.13 1.41
CA ASN A 334 5.77 24.00 1.69
C ASN A 334 6.96 23.78 0.76
N ALA A 335 6.94 22.80 -0.13
CA ALA A 335 7.99 22.56 -1.11
C ALA A 335 8.12 23.74 -2.09
N GLY A 336 9.05 24.67 -1.81
CA GLY A 336 9.27 25.89 -2.61
C GLY A 336 9.75 25.61 -4.05
N TRP A 337 10.25 24.41 -4.30
CA TRP A 337 10.73 23.93 -5.59
C TRP A 337 9.62 23.29 -6.46
N LEU A 338 8.43 23.03 -5.91
CA LEU A 338 7.25 22.61 -6.67
C LEU A 338 6.43 23.82 -7.12
N SER A 339 6.00 23.84 -8.36
CA SER A 339 4.96 24.78 -8.81
C SER A 339 3.62 24.49 -8.13
N ASN A 340 2.72 25.48 -8.07
CA ASN A 340 1.39 25.29 -7.50
C ASN A 340 0.61 24.19 -8.22
N ALA A 341 0.71 24.11 -9.55
CA ALA A 341 0.09 23.05 -10.35
C ALA A 341 0.61 21.65 -9.99
N GLN A 342 1.91 21.50 -9.72
CA GLN A 342 2.47 20.23 -9.29
C GLN A 342 1.99 19.83 -7.88
N LYS A 343 1.88 20.79 -6.95
CA LYS A 343 1.32 20.55 -5.62
C LYS A 343 -0.13 20.09 -5.70
N GLU A 344 -0.96 20.77 -6.49
CA GLU A 344 -2.36 20.41 -6.72
C GLU A 344 -2.47 19.01 -7.37
N ALA A 345 -1.60 18.71 -8.33
CA ALA A 345 -1.57 17.41 -8.99
C ALA A 345 -1.26 16.27 -7.99
N ILE A 346 -0.22 16.42 -7.18
CA ILE A 346 0.20 15.42 -6.18
C ILE A 346 -0.88 15.24 -5.10
N LEU A 347 -1.45 16.32 -4.58
CA LEU A 347 -2.43 16.27 -3.49
C LEU A 347 -3.75 15.60 -3.90
N GLY A 348 -4.15 15.68 -5.17
CA GLY A 348 -5.40 15.06 -5.58
C GLY A 348 -5.65 15.01 -7.09
N GLY A 349 -5.11 15.95 -7.87
CA GLY A 349 -5.40 16.06 -9.30
C GLY A 349 -5.05 14.80 -10.10
N ASN A 350 -3.90 14.17 -9.79
CA ASN A 350 -3.50 12.91 -10.43
C ASN A 350 -4.50 11.77 -10.13
N LEU A 351 -5.02 11.71 -8.91
CA LEU A 351 -6.01 10.70 -8.51
C LEU A 351 -7.40 10.96 -9.08
N VAL A 352 -7.80 12.23 -9.21
CA VAL A 352 -9.05 12.59 -9.90
C VAL A 352 -9.04 12.02 -11.32
N SER A 353 -7.94 12.22 -12.04
CA SER A 353 -7.78 11.71 -13.40
C SER A 353 -7.71 10.19 -13.45
N MET A 354 -6.86 9.58 -12.63
CA MET A 354 -6.59 8.14 -12.64
C MET A 354 -7.82 7.32 -12.25
N LEU A 355 -8.54 7.74 -11.23
CA LEU A 355 -9.71 7.03 -10.69
C LEU A 355 -11.04 7.50 -11.31
N LYS A 356 -11.00 8.45 -12.26
CA LYS A 356 -12.18 9.01 -12.91
C LYS A 356 -13.20 9.54 -11.88
N ILE A 357 -12.69 10.23 -10.84
CA ILE A 357 -13.52 10.85 -9.80
C ILE A 357 -14.13 12.12 -10.39
N THR A 358 -15.43 12.29 -10.25
CA THR A 358 -16.09 13.56 -10.58
C THR A 358 -15.59 14.67 -9.65
N ALA A 359 -15.10 15.77 -10.24
CA ALA A 359 -14.52 16.90 -9.53
C ALA A 359 -15.53 17.63 -8.63
#